data_553d305111692a23ddcf752f2dec145b
#
_entry.id   553d305111692a23ddcf752f2dec145b
#
_cell.length_a   1.000
_cell.length_b   1.000
_cell.length_c   1.000
_cell.angle_alpha   90.00
_cell.angle_beta   90.00
_cell.angle_gamma   90.00
#
_symmetry.space_group_name_H-M   'P 1'
#
loop_
_entity.id
_entity.type
_entity.pdbx_description
1 polymer ?
#
loop_
_entity_poly.entity_id
_entity_poly.type
_entity_poly.pdbx_seq_one_letter_code
_entity_poly.pdbx_strand_id
1 'polypeptide(L)'
;VYKRQRENVRVEFLGDISALPKKTRDVFERGLAETRDHTGMTLALAVNYGGRAEITRAVRHIAEAVSTGDIAVEQIDDALVADHLYTAGLPDPELVIRTSGELRVSNYLLWQIAYSEFYITDTYWPDFDRWGLVRAIASFQGRDRRFGGLSQA
;
A
#
# COMPACT_ATOMS: atom_id res chain seq x y z
N VAL A 1 5.86 -14.86 13.76
CA VAL A 1 5.77 -15.71 12.58
C VAL A 1 4.77 -16.85 12.81
N TYR A 2 4.93 -17.70 13.83
CA TYR A 2 4.04 -18.87 14.08
C TYR A 2 2.55 -18.56 14.26
N LYS A 3 2.18 -17.39 14.77
CA LYS A 3 0.77 -17.02 14.97
C LYS A 3 0.06 -16.74 13.64
N ARG A 4 0.79 -16.18 12.65
CA ARG A 4 0.23 -15.78 11.34
C ARG A 4 -0.09 -16.98 10.43
N GLN A 5 0.65 -18.08 10.52
CA GLN A 5 0.38 -19.32 9.78
C GLN A 5 -0.98 -19.93 10.16
N ARG A 6 -1.41 -19.80 11.43
CA ARG A 6 -2.72 -20.27 11.90
C ARG A 6 -3.88 -19.35 11.45
N GLU A 7 -3.60 -18.09 11.13
CA GLU A 7 -4.61 -17.08 10.82
C GLU A 7 -4.80 -16.88 9.31
N ASN A 8 -4.13 -17.67 8.45
CA ASN A 8 -4.22 -17.58 6.98
C ASN A 8 -3.97 -16.16 6.45
N VAL A 9 -2.98 -15.45 7.01
CA VAL A 9 -2.60 -14.09 6.60
C VAL A 9 -1.40 -14.15 5.67
N ARG A 10 -1.56 -13.64 4.46
CA ARG A 10 -0.48 -13.43 3.50
C ARG A 10 0.30 -12.17 3.86
N VAL A 11 1.62 -12.23 3.85
CA VAL A 11 2.48 -11.07 4.14
C VAL A 11 3.12 -10.61 2.85
N GLU A 12 3.12 -9.30 2.62
CA GLU A 12 3.84 -8.64 1.55
C GLU A 12 4.68 -7.47 2.06
N PHE A 13 5.70 -7.08 1.31
CA PHE A 13 6.55 -5.94 1.64
C PHE A 13 6.54 -4.91 0.51
N LEU A 14 6.28 -3.66 0.89
CA LEU A 14 6.34 -2.52 -0.02
C LEU A 14 7.63 -1.75 0.25
N GLY A 15 8.44 -1.52 -0.78
CA GLY A 15 9.69 -0.77 -0.66
C GLY A 15 10.93 -1.58 -1.06
N ASP A 16 12.08 -0.93 -0.96
CA ASP A 16 13.36 -1.54 -1.33
C ASP A 16 13.97 -2.31 -0.16
N ILE A 17 13.61 -3.58 -0.03
CA ILE A 17 14.19 -4.47 0.99
C ILE A 17 15.64 -4.87 0.68
N SER A 18 16.11 -4.68 -0.57
CA SER A 18 17.47 -5.05 -0.96
C SER A 18 18.54 -4.20 -0.24
N ALA A 19 18.21 -2.97 0.10
CA ALA A 19 19.07 -2.05 0.85
C ALA A 19 19.17 -2.37 2.35
N LEU A 20 18.38 -3.33 2.86
CA LEU A 20 18.41 -3.72 4.27
C LEU A 20 19.59 -4.66 4.59
N PRO A 21 20.08 -4.66 5.85
CA PRO A 21 21.09 -5.61 6.28
C PRO A 21 20.64 -7.06 6.00
N LYS A 22 21.58 -7.91 5.55
CA LYS A 22 21.30 -9.30 5.13
C LYS A 22 20.45 -10.05 6.14
N LYS A 23 20.78 -9.97 7.44
CA LYS A 23 20.04 -10.66 8.50
C LYS A 23 18.55 -10.25 8.56
N THR A 24 18.25 -8.98 8.32
CA THR A 24 16.87 -8.47 8.29
C THR A 24 16.15 -8.93 7.02
N ARG A 25 16.84 -8.85 5.88
CA ARG A 25 16.30 -9.31 4.60
C ARG A 25 15.95 -10.80 4.63
N ASP A 26 16.84 -11.65 5.15
CA ASP A 26 16.59 -13.11 5.28
C ASP A 26 15.31 -13.41 6.11
N VAL A 27 14.97 -12.56 7.09
CA VAL A 27 13.74 -12.70 7.89
C VAL A 27 12.51 -12.33 7.04
N PHE A 28 12.61 -11.29 6.22
CA PHE A 28 11.51 -10.85 5.35
C PHE A 28 11.26 -11.85 4.22
N GLU A 29 12.31 -12.32 3.55
CA GLU A 29 12.23 -13.32 2.48
C GLU A 29 11.59 -14.64 2.99
N ARG A 30 11.94 -15.05 4.21
CA ARG A 30 11.30 -16.19 4.86
C ARG A 30 9.82 -15.95 5.14
N GLY A 31 9.45 -14.76 5.65
CA GLY A 31 8.05 -14.41 5.90
C GLY A 31 7.20 -14.43 4.62
N LEU A 32 7.74 -13.93 3.51
CA LEU A 32 7.10 -14.01 2.19
C LEU A 32 6.92 -15.48 1.75
N ALA A 33 7.98 -16.29 1.83
CA ALA A 33 7.94 -17.68 1.39
C ALA A 33 6.95 -18.52 2.22
N GLU A 34 6.93 -18.34 3.55
CA GLU A 34 6.05 -19.09 4.46
C GLU A 34 4.57 -18.73 4.31
N THR A 35 4.23 -17.56 3.79
CA THR A 35 2.84 -17.08 3.69
C THR A 35 2.33 -16.91 2.26
N ARG A 36 3.14 -17.26 1.26
CA ARG A 36 2.83 -17.06 -0.16
C ARG A 36 1.50 -17.68 -0.60
N ASP A 37 1.20 -18.87 -0.09
CA ASP A 37 0.03 -19.65 -0.49
C ASP A 37 -1.19 -19.40 0.42
N HIS A 38 -1.10 -18.41 1.33
CA HIS A 38 -2.24 -18.01 2.15
C HIS A 38 -3.24 -17.21 1.32
N THR A 39 -4.52 -17.50 1.51
CA THR A 39 -5.64 -16.97 0.73
C THR A 39 -6.54 -16.00 1.51
N GLY A 40 -6.24 -15.77 2.77
CA GLY A 40 -6.99 -14.85 3.62
C GLY A 40 -6.56 -13.39 3.46
N MET A 41 -6.55 -12.65 4.55
CA MET A 41 -6.16 -11.24 4.54
C MET A 41 -4.70 -11.07 4.10
N THR A 42 -4.42 -10.10 3.24
CA THR A 42 -3.06 -9.66 2.94
C THR A 42 -2.64 -8.54 3.90
N LEU A 43 -1.50 -8.72 4.57
CA LEU A 43 -0.83 -7.70 5.36
C LEU A 43 0.38 -7.19 4.60
N ALA A 44 0.28 -6.02 4.02
CA ALA A 44 1.37 -5.32 3.35
C ALA A 44 2.11 -4.41 4.33
N LEU A 45 3.42 -4.59 4.46
CA LEU A 45 4.28 -3.81 5.36
C LEU A 45 5.20 -2.91 4.53
N ALA A 46 5.05 -1.60 4.67
CA ALA A 46 5.92 -0.62 4.03
C ALA A 46 7.23 -0.50 4.82
N VAL A 47 8.34 -0.94 4.23
CA VAL A 47 9.67 -0.94 4.86
C VAL A 47 10.68 -0.39 3.87
N ASN A 48 11.51 0.57 4.32
CA ASN A 48 12.41 1.33 3.45
C ASN A 48 11.66 1.85 2.19
N TYR A 49 10.49 2.42 2.43
CA TYR A 49 9.52 2.84 1.43
C TYR A 49 9.44 4.37 1.34
N GLY A 50 9.21 4.87 0.15
CA GLY A 50 8.86 6.26 -0.11
C GLY A 50 8.20 6.42 -1.47
N GLY A 51 7.01 7.02 -1.53
CA GLY A 51 6.19 7.10 -2.74
C GLY A 51 6.89 7.79 -3.93
N ARG A 52 7.68 8.83 -3.68
CA ARG A 52 8.47 9.46 -4.76
C ARG A 52 9.51 8.50 -5.35
N ALA A 53 10.21 7.75 -4.48
CA ALA A 53 11.20 6.77 -4.92
C ALA A 53 10.55 5.61 -5.66
N GLU A 54 9.40 5.14 -5.19
CA GLU A 54 8.58 4.12 -5.84
C GLU A 54 8.18 4.53 -7.26
N ILE A 55 7.58 5.72 -7.43
CA ILE A 55 7.16 6.25 -8.73
C ILE A 55 8.38 6.41 -9.66
N THR A 56 9.49 6.94 -9.14
CA THR A 56 10.72 7.09 -9.94
C THR A 56 11.25 5.73 -10.40
N ARG A 57 11.17 4.69 -9.56
CA ARG A 57 11.54 3.33 -9.93
C ARG A 57 10.63 2.78 -11.02
N ALA A 58 9.31 2.94 -10.87
CA ALA A 58 8.33 2.51 -11.87
C ALA A 58 8.60 3.17 -13.23
N VAL A 59 8.80 4.49 -13.25
CA VAL A 59 9.15 5.24 -14.47
C VAL A 59 10.41 4.70 -15.14
N ARG A 60 11.45 4.37 -14.37
CA ARG A 60 12.69 3.79 -14.94
C ARG A 60 12.44 2.43 -15.59
N HIS A 61 11.71 1.54 -14.91
CA HIS A 61 11.40 0.20 -15.46
C HIS A 61 10.56 0.31 -16.75
N ILE A 62 9.58 1.21 -16.78
CA ILE A 62 8.76 1.46 -17.98
C ILE A 62 9.64 2.01 -19.11
N ALA A 63 10.51 2.99 -18.83
CA ALA A 63 11.42 3.55 -19.83
C ALA A 63 12.39 2.50 -20.39
N GLU A 64 12.90 1.61 -19.54
CA GLU A 64 13.74 0.48 -19.96
C GLU A 64 12.96 -0.46 -20.89
N ALA A 65 11.72 -0.84 -20.51
CA ALA A 65 10.87 -1.71 -21.32
C ALA A 65 10.48 -1.06 -22.66
N VAL A 66 10.27 0.25 -22.71
CA VAL A 66 10.07 0.99 -23.96
C VAL A 66 11.36 0.96 -24.83
N SER A 67 12.51 1.17 -24.22
CA SER A 67 13.80 1.18 -24.95
C SER A 67 14.16 -0.18 -25.57
N THR A 68 13.72 -1.28 -24.95
CA THR A 68 13.88 -2.66 -25.46
C THR A 68 12.80 -3.08 -26.45
N GLY A 69 11.71 -2.29 -26.57
CA GLY A 69 10.59 -2.60 -27.44
C GLY A 69 9.55 -3.55 -26.84
N ASP A 70 9.67 -3.86 -25.55
CA ASP A 70 8.70 -4.71 -24.83
C ASP A 70 7.37 -4.01 -24.60
N ILE A 71 7.38 -2.67 -24.52
CA ILE A 71 6.22 -1.81 -24.33
C ILE A 71 6.27 -0.67 -25.36
N ALA A 72 5.15 -0.39 -26.05
CA ALA A 72 5.02 0.81 -26.87
C ALA A 72 4.66 2.02 -26.01
N VAL A 73 5.11 3.21 -26.38
CA VAL A 73 4.82 4.45 -25.62
C VAL A 73 3.32 4.68 -25.46
N GLU A 74 2.53 4.32 -26.46
CA GLU A 74 1.08 4.45 -26.50
C GLU A 74 0.35 3.51 -25.51
N GLN A 75 1.05 2.51 -24.97
CA GLN A 75 0.51 1.58 -23.97
C GLN A 75 0.71 2.11 -22.55
N ILE A 76 1.41 3.24 -22.37
CA ILE A 76 1.61 3.82 -21.04
C ILE A 76 0.33 4.50 -20.59
N ASP A 77 -0.38 3.85 -19.67
CA ASP A 77 -1.57 4.34 -19.01
C ASP A 77 -1.46 4.18 -17.47
N ASP A 78 -2.50 4.58 -16.75
CA ASP A 78 -2.52 4.52 -15.28
C ASP A 78 -2.40 3.07 -14.77
N ALA A 79 -2.96 2.10 -15.49
CA ALA A 79 -2.89 0.69 -15.13
C ALA A 79 -1.46 0.16 -15.27
N LEU A 80 -0.79 0.47 -16.38
CA LEU A 80 0.60 0.08 -16.58
C LEU A 80 1.52 0.69 -15.50
N VAL A 81 1.29 1.95 -15.13
CA VAL A 81 2.06 2.57 -14.04
C VAL A 81 1.81 1.83 -12.72
N ALA A 82 0.54 1.54 -12.39
CA ALA A 82 0.16 0.81 -11.18
C ALA A 82 0.83 -0.59 -11.11
N ASP A 83 0.92 -1.30 -12.22
CA ASP A 83 1.57 -2.61 -12.32
C ASP A 83 3.09 -2.56 -12.08
N HIS A 84 3.70 -1.39 -12.16
CA HIS A 84 5.13 -1.20 -11.87
C HIS A 84 5.40 -0.64 -10.47
N LEU A 85 4.36 -0.34 -9.67
CA LEU A 85 4.50 0.05 -8.28
C LEU A 85 4.75 -1.15 -7.37
N TYR A 86 5.14 -0.90 -6.10
CA TYR A 86 5.31 -1.97 -5.12
C TYR A 86 3.99 -2.62 -4.71
N THR A 87 2.87 -1.96 -5.00
CA THR A 87 1.51 -2.43 -4.72
C THR A 87 0.87 -3.18 -5.89
N ALA A 88 1.64 -3.53 -6.93
CA ALA A 88 1.13 -4.29 -8.08
C ALA A 88 0.35 -5.54 -7.62
N GLY A 89 -0.87 -5.68 -8.13
CA GLY A 89 -1.78 -6.77 -7.74
C GLY A 89 -2.52 -6.59 -6.40
N LEU A 90 -2.29 -5.50 -5.68
CA LEU A 90 -3.08 -5.09 -4.52
C LEU A 90 -4.08 -3.99 -4.93
N PRO A 91 -5.29 -3.97 -4.34
CA PRO A 91 -6.23 -2.87 -4.56
C PRO A 91 -5.69 -1.58 -3.92
N ASP A 92 -6.04 -0.44 -4.48
CA ASP A 92 -5.80 0.85 -3.85
C ASP A 92 -6.53 0.96 -2.52
N PRO A 93 -5.92 1.60 -1.50
CA PRO A 93 -6.53 1.71 -0.19
C PRO A 93 -7.76 2.63 -0.23
N GLU A 94 -8.89 2.15 0.22
CA GLU A 94 -10.11 2.96 0.34
C GLU A 94 -10.08 3.88 1.57
N LEU A 95 -9.38 3.48 2.63
CA LEU A 95 -9.27 4.20 3.90
C LEU A 95 -7.81 4.32 4.35
N VAL A 96 -7.37 5.55 4.58
CA VAL A 96 -6.10 5.86 5.23
C VAL A 96 -6.37 6.31 6.66
N ILE A 97 -5.85 5.57 7.63
CA ILE A 97 -5.93 5.94 9.05
C ILE A 97 -4.62 6.60 9.45
N ARG A 98 -4.69 7.84 9.90
CA ARG A 98 -3.53 8.60 10.39
C ARG A 98 -3.69 8.87 11.88
N THR A 99 -2.76 8.35 12.67
CA THR A 99 -2.71 8.52 14.13
C THR A 99 -1.91 9.76 14.52
N SER A 100 -1.90 10.10 15.82
CA SER A 100 -1.12 11.19 16.42
C SER A 100 -1.50 12.60 15.96
N GLY A 101 -2.72 12.82 15.49
CA GLY A 101 -3.19 14.12 15.02
C GLY A 101 -2.48 14.66 13.78
N GLU A 102 -1.69 13.83 13.12
CA GLU A 102 -0.86 14.22 11.98
C GLU A 102 -1.69 14.38 10.71
N LEU A 103 -1.70 15.59 10.12
CA LEU A 103 -2.49 15.93 8.94
C LEU A 103 -1.61 16.06 7.69
N ARG A 104 -0.77 15.06 7.41
CA ARG A 104 0.12 15.03 6.24
C ARG A 104 0.29 13.60 5.71
N VAL A 105 0.53 13.46 4.41
CA VAL A 105 0.72 12.17 3.74
C VAL A 105 2.13 11.59 3.98
N SER A 106 3.12 12.45 4.19
CA SER A 106 4.51 12.07 4.49
C SER A 106 5.13 11.11 3.48
N ASN A 107 4.94 11.36 2.18
CA ASN A 107 5.51 10.55 1.10
C ASN A 107 5.06 9.07 1.12
N TYR A 108 3.86 8.79 1.67
CA TYR A 108 3.32 7.44 1.78
C TYR A 108 2.24 7.19 0.73
N LEU A 109 2.38 6.12 -0.07
CA LEU A 109 1.43 5.65 -1.08
C LEU A 109 0.85 6.76 -1.98
N LEU A 110 1.73 7.66 -2.50
CA LEU A 110 1.31 8.90 -3.19
C LEU A 110 0.41 8.66 -4.41
N TRP A 111 0.63 7.58 -5.14
CA TRP A 111 -0.20 7.18 -6.29
C TRP A 111 -1.51 6.58 -5.81
N GLN A 112 -1.42 5.62 -4.93
CA GLN A 112 -2.51 4.72 -4.54
C GLN A 112 -3.60 5.41 -3.69
N ILE A 113 -3.25 6.47 -2.93
CA ILE A 113 -4.19 7.16 -2.04
C ILE A 113 -4.95 8.31 -2.72
N ALA A 114 -4.83 8.45 -4.04
CA ALA A 114 -5.44 9.56 -4.78
C ALA A 114 -6.95 9.73 -4.51
N TYR A 115 -7.64 8.63 -4.27
CA TYR A 115 -9.09 8.59 -3.98
C TYR A 115 -9.43 8.02 -2.61
N SER A 116 -8.44 7.87 -1.74
CA SER A 116 -8.64 7.34 -0.39
C SER A 116 -9.37 8.33 0.51
N GLU A 117 -10.24 7.81 1.36
CA GLU A 117 -10.80 8.56 2.49
C GLU A 117 -9.80 8.59 3.65
N PHE A 118 -9.74 9.72 4.36
CA PHE A 118 -8.84 9.87 5.50
C PHE A 118 -9.61 9.86 6.83
N TYR A 119 -9.11 9.07 7.78
CA TYR A 119 -9.52 9.11 9.17
C TYR A 119 -8.34 9.56 10.03
N ILE A 120 -8.42 10.76 10.59
CA ILE A 120 -7.38 11.33 11.45
C ILE A 120 -7.80 11.15 12.91
N THR A 121 -6.88 10.72 13.76
CA THR A 121 -7.13 10.57 15.22
C THR A 121 -5.91 11.06 16.00
N ASP A 122 -6.18 11.71 17.15
CA ASP A 122 -5.14 12.18 18.08
C ASP A 122 -4.49 11.02 18.86
N THR A 123 -5.10 9.83 18.82
CA THR A 123 -4.58 8.64 19.48
C THR A 123 -3.20 8.29 18.91
N TYR A 124 -2.19 8.11 19.79
CA TYR A 124 -0.87 7.66 19.37
C TYR A 124 -0.89 6.21 18.92
N TRP A 125 0.01 5.85 17.99
CA TRP A 125 0.05 4.51 17.43
C TRP A 125 0.10 3.37 18.45
N PRO A 126 0.87 3.43 19.58
CA PRO A 126 0.87 2.38 20.58
C PRO A 126 -0.48 2.17 21.29
N ASP A 127 -1.31 3.23 21.34
CA ASP A 127 -2.62 3.23 21.99
C ASP A 127 -3.78 3.00 21.02
N PHE A 128 -3.48 2.92 19.71
CA PHE A 128 -4.50 2.66 18.67
C PHE A 128 -4.87 1.18 18.67
N ASP A 129 -5.95 0.88 19.36
CA ASP A 129 -6.44 -0.47 19.57
C ASP A 129 -7.50 -0.90 18.53
N ARG A 130 -8.06 -2.12 18.72
CA ARG A 130 -9.15 -2.64 17.89
C ARG A 130 -10.38 -1.72 17.85
N TRP A 131 -10.66 -1.02 18.91
CA TRP A 131 -11.82 -0.12 18.97
C TRP A 131 -11.55 1.17 18.20
N GLY A 132 -10.32 1.63 18.17
CA GLY A 132 -9.85 2.69 17.27
C GLY A 132 -10.10 2.32 15.81
N LEU A 133 -9.73 1.10 15.42
CA LEU A 133 -9.97 0.60 14.06
C LEU A 133 -11.48 0.49 13.75
N VAL A 134 -12.28 -0.04 14.65
CA VAL A 134 -13.75 -0.14 14.45
C VAL A 134 -14.36 1.25 14.29
N ARG A 135 -13.95 2.24 15.07
CA ARG A 135 -14.43 3.63 14.92
C ARG A 135 -14.05 4.24 13.58
N ALA A 136 -12.82 3.98 13.11
CA ALA A 136 -12.37 4.45 11.80
C ALA A 136 -13.21 3.85 10.66
N ILE A 137 -13.46 2.54 10.71
CA ILE A 137 -14.30 1.83 9.73
C ILE A 137 -15.75 2.35 9.77
N ALA A 138 -16.35 2.51 10.96
CA ALA A 138 -17.70 3.04 11.10
C ALA A 138 -17.82 4.47 10.55
N SER A 139 -16.80 5.32 10.81
CA SER A 139 -16.73 6.67 10.23
C SER A 139 -16.66 6.63 8.70
N PHE A 140 -15.86 5.72 8.14
CA PHE A 140 -15.74 5.52 6.71
C PHE A 140 -17.06 5.07 6.07
N GLN A 141 -17.75 4.09 6.68
CA GLN A 141 -19.01 3.56 6.18
C GLN A 141 -20.17 4.58 6.20
N GLY A 142 -20.10 5.58 7.07
CA GLY A 142 -21.09 6.65 7.15
C GLY A 142 -20.88 7.80 6.16
N ARG A 143 -19.88 7.71 5.26
CA ARG A 143 -19.59 8.79 4.30
C ARG A 143 -20.21 8.51 2.94
N ASP A 144 -20.75 9.58 2.30
CA ASP A 144 -21.14 9.54 0.89
C ASP A 144 -19.90 9.73 0.00
N ARG A 145 -19.47 8.70 -0.69
CA ARG A 145 -18.34 8.73 -1.62
C ARG A 145 -18.78 9.31 -2.98
N ARG A 146 -18.29 10.50 -3.31
CA ARG A 146 -18.62 11.22 -4.55
C ARG A 146 -17.43 11.23 -5.50
N PHE A 147 -17.12 10.19 -6.20
CA PHE A 147 -16.03 10.10 -7.19
C PHE A 147 -16.11 11.18 -8.31
N GLY A 148 -16.15 12.47 -7.93
CA GLY A 148 -16.27 13.60 -8.87
C GLY A 148 -17.65 13.77 -9.53
N GLY A 149 -18.65 12.94 -9.21
CA GLY A 149 -20.01 13.05 -9.69
C GLY A 149 -20.87 14.00 -8.85
N LEU A 150 -21.72 14.80 -9.50
CA LEU A 150 -22.78 15.56 -8.81
C LEU A 150 -23.82 14.56 -8.29
N SER A 151 -24.17 14.62 -7.01
CA SER A 151 -25.38 13.94 -6.51
C SER A 151 -26.58 14.52 -7.25
N GLN A 152 -27.34 13.68 -7.89
CA GLN A 152 -28.69 14.10 -8.30
C GLN A 152 -29.49 14.40 -7.02
N ALA A 153 -29.96 15.62 -6.89
CA ALA A 153 -30.83 16.07 -5.82
C ALA A 153 -32.20 15.40 -5.89
#